data_084ca77d2478c633f50d38846c3101f2
#
_entry.id   084ca77d2478c633f50d38846c3101f2
#
_cell.length_a   1.000
_cell.length_b   1.000
_cell.length_c   1.000
_cell.angle_alpha   90.00
_cell.angle_beta   90.00
_cell.angle_gamma   90.00
#
_symmetry.space_group_name_H-M   'P 1'
#
loop_
_entity.id
_entity.type
_entity.pdbx_description
1 polymer ?
#
loop_
_entity_poly.entity_id
_entity_poly.type
_entity_poly.pdbx_seq_one_letter_code
_entity_poly.pdbx_strand_id
1 'polypeptide(L)'
;VINAKTEAVPFLAITRPNYFSVIAVRADSGLTNAEQLKGQTLSMSDIGSTSGHLGPSKILVDQGLDPQTDLEVLMLGDAELQALKNGDVNAWGGSYIDYERFLEAEGAQESDYPILFEGEMLPSDVLMASKNLDPALVTEITEKMLANQDALIAAITSVDANQKFVGSELVAVQDSDYDSIRESYQAIGVNEFTEFVGD
;
A
#
# COMPACT_ATOMS: atom_id res chain seq x y z
N VAL A 1 -5.31 12.63 5.75
CA VAL A 1 -6.61 12.60 5.06
C VAL A 1 -7.77 12.77 6.03
N ILE A 2 -7.76 12.05 7.17
CA ILE A 2 -8.83 12.08 8.17
C ILE A 2 -9.03 13.50 8.72
N ASN A 3 -7.95 14.18 9.05
CA ASN A 3 -8.00 15.54 9.61
C ASN A 3 -8.23 16.64 8.57
N ALA A 4 -8.13 16.33 7.28
CA ALA A 4 -8.24 17.34 6.23
C ALA A 4 -9.69 17.77 5.98
N LYS A 5 -10.60 16.81 5.82
CA LYS A 5 -12.00 17.09 5.41
C LYS A 5 -13.05 16.37 6.27
N THR A 6 -12.65 15.42 7.11
CA THR A 6 -13.59 14.67 7.96
C THR A 6 -13.13 14.66 9.40
N GLU A 7 -14.01 14.93 10.30
CA GLU A 7 -13.78 14.77 11.73
C GLU A 7 -14.20 13.34 12.14
N ALA A 8 -13.39 12.36 11.72
CA ALA A 8 -13.61 10.96 12.00
C ALA A 8 -12.50 10.40 12.90
N VAL A 9 -12.83 9.38 13.67
CA VAL A 9 -11.94 8.75 14.64
C VAL A 9 -11.80 7.28 14.26
N PRO A 10 -10.57 6.75 14.08
CA PRO A 10 -10.34 5.33 13.87
C PRO A 10 -10.72 4.55 15.15
N PHE A 11 -11.32 3.38 15.00
CA PHE A 11 -11.70 2.57 16.15
C PHE A 11 -11.39 1.08 15.99
N LEU A 12 -11.40 0.56 14.76
CA LEU A 12 -11.00 -0.79 14.41
C LEU A 12 -10.25 -0.79 13.07
N ALA A 13 -9.48 -1.82 12.82
CA ALA A 13 -8.96 -2.12 11.51
C ALA A 13 -9.10 -3.60 11.18
N ILE A 14 -9.13 -3.90 9.88
CA ILE A 14 -9.02 -5.24 9.32
C ILE A 14 -7.57 -5.41 8.87
N THR A 15 -6.83 -6.33 9.48
CA THR A 15 -5.44 -6.61 9.09
C THR A 15 -5.39 -7.19 7.67
N ARG A 16 -4.25 -7.03 7.02
CA ARG A 16 -3.95 -7.75 5.77
C ARG A 16 -2.64 -8.52 5.96
N PRO A 17 -2.65 -9.86 5.83
CA PRO A 17 -1.40 -10.62 5.77
C PRO A 17 -0.53 -10.16 4.60
N ASN A 18 0.78 -10.08 4.81
CA ASN A 18 1.76 -9.71 3.79
C ASN A 18 1.50 -8.35 3.10
N TYR A 19 0.91 -7.38 3.82
CA TYR A 19 0.63 -6.07 3.26
C TYR A 19 1.80 -5.12 3.46
N PHE A 20 2.70 -5.13 2.50
CA PHE A 20 3.84 -4.22 2.40
C PHE A 20 4.11 -3.90 0.93
N SER A 21 4.93 -2.88 0.68
CA SER A 21 5.33 -2.49 -0.66
C SER A 21 6.68 -3.07 -1.01
N VAL A 22 6.90 -3.32 -2.30
CA VAL A 22 8.18 -3.77 -2.85
C VAL A 22 8.56 -2.93 -4.06
N ILE A 23 9.84 -2.92 -4.40
CA ILE A 23 10.34 -2.51 -5.70
C ILE A 23 10.98 -3.72 -6.36
N ALA A 24 10.42 -4.12 -7.51
CA ALA A 24 10.89 -5.25 -8.29
C ALA A 24 11.42 -4.81 -9.67
N VAL A 25 12.32 -5.61 -10.21
CA VAL A 25 12.94 -5.40 -11.52
C VAL A 25 12.94 -6.71 -12.31
N ARG A 26 13.12 -6.67 -13.61
CA ARG A 26 13.36 -7.92 -14.37
C ARG A 26 14.78 -8.45 -14.10
N ALA A 27 14.94 -9.76 -14.04
CA ALA A 27 16.24 -10.40 -13.84
C ALA A 27 17.27 -10.02 -14.91
N ASP A 28 16.83 -9.81 -16.15
CA ASP A 28 17.68 -9.44 -17.29
C ASP A 28 18.05 -7.94 -17.34
N SER A 29 17.48 -7.12 -16.44
CA SER A 29 17.79 -5.67 -16.38
C SER A 29 19.19 -5.36 -15.89
N GLY A 30 19.79 -6.26 -15.11
CA GLY A 30 21.07 -6.03 -14.44
C GLY A 30 21.04 -5.04 -13.28
N LEU A 31 19.85 -4.54 -12.89
CA LEU A 31 19.68 -3.63 -11.76
C LEU A 31 19.75 -4.42 -10.44
N THR A 32 20.62 -3.99 -9.52
CA THR A 32 20.86 -4.70 -8.25
C THR A 32 20.97 -3.79 -7.03
N ASN A 33 20.89 -2.47 -7.21
CA ASN A 33 21.02 -1.49 -6.13
C ASN A 33 20.37 -0.15 -6.49
N ALA A 34 20.20 0.71 -5.48
CA ALA A 34 19.54 2.01 -5.60
C ALA A 34 20.22 2.96 -6.61
N GLU A 35 21.55 3.00 -6.63
CA GLU A 35 22.28 3.92 -7.48
C GLU A 35 22.04 3.65 -8.99
N GLN A 36 21.80 2.38 -9.34
CA GLN A 36 21.47 1.99 -10.71
C GLN A 36 20.05 2.33 -11.14
N LEU A 37 19.16 2.62 -10.17
CA LEU A 37 17.81 3.11 -10.47
C LEU A 37 17.79 4.59 -10.90
N LYS A 38 18.83 5.36 -10.62
CA LYS A 38 18.89 6.76 -11.05
C LYS A 38 18.76 6.90 -12.55
N GLY A 39 17.86 7.75 -12.98
CA GLY A 39 17.55 7.99 -14.39
C GLY A 39 16.78 6.86 -15.07
N GLN A 40 16.35 5.83 -14.31
CA GLN A 40 15.51 4.76 -14.85
C GLN A 40 14.03 5.12 -14.74
N THR A 41 13.22 4.39 -15.51
CA THR A 41 11.76 4.49 -15.49
C THR A 41 11.19 3.48 -14.51
N LEU A 42 10.35 3.92 -13.59
CA LEU A 42 9.67 3.09 -12.60
C LEU A 42 8.16 3.27 -12.71
N SER A 43 7.41 2.17 -12.84
CA SER A 43 5.94 2.21 -12.81
C SER A 43 5.41 2.08 -11.40
N MET A 44 4.36 2.81 -11.13
CA MET A 44 3.56 2.76 -9.91
C MET A 44 2.07 2.73 -10.27
N SER A 45 1.21 2.42 -9.28
CA SER A 45 -0.23 2.39 -9.43
C SER A 45 -0.85 3.80 -9.50
N ASP A 46 -1.94 4.04 -8.77
CA ASP A 46 -2.63 5.33 -8.75
C ASP A 46 -2.04 6.28 -7.72
N ILE A 47 -2.10 7.59 -8.02
CA ILE A 47 -1.65 8.64 -7.10
C ILE A 47 -2.41 8.51 -5.76
N GLY A 48 -1.65 8.49 -4.65
CA GLY A 48 -2.21 8.36 -3.30
C GLY A 48 -2.48 6.92 -2.86
N SER A 49 -2.27 5.92 -3.72
CA SER A 49 -2.34 4.51 -3.31
C SER A 49 -1.31 4.20 -2.23
N THR A 50 -1.75 3.65 -1.11
CA THR A 50 -0.85 3.36 0.03
C THR A 50 0.27 2.41 -0.35
N SER A 51 -0.05 1.27 -0.96
CA SER A 51 0.94 0.25 -1.33
C SER A 51 1.51 0.42 -2.73
N GLY A 52 0.78 1.10 -3.63
CA GLY A 52 1.17 1.24 -5.03
C GLY A 52 1.83 2.58 -5.38
N HIS A 53 1.89 3.53 -4.45
CA HIS A 53 2.54 4.83 -4.65
C HIS A 53 3.30 5.30 -3.41
N LEU A 54 2.62 5.47 -2.27
CA LEU A 54 3.22 6.04 -1.06
C LEU A 54 4.31 5.14 -0.50
N GLY A 55 4.04 3.84 -0.39
CA GLY A 55 5.00 2.85 0.11
C GLY A 55 6.24 2.72 -0.77
N PRO A 56 6.13 2.52 -2.10
CA PRO A 56 7.29 2.53 -2.99
C PRO A 56 8.08 3.84 -2.95
N SER A 57 7.41 4.99 -2.86
CA SER A 57 8.08 6.29 -2.73
C SER A 57 8.87 6.39 -1.42
N LYS A 58 8.31 5.91 -0.31
CA LYS A 58 9.02 5.84 0.98
C LYS A 58 10.24 4.90 0.88
N ILE A 59 10.11 3.75 0.24
CA ILE A 59 11.24 2.83 0.00
C ILE A 59 12.36 3.56 -0.75
N LEU A 60 12.06 4.29 -1.82
CA LEU A 60 13.05 5.05 -2.58
C LEU A 60 13.78 6.07 -1.70
N VAL A 61 13.04 6.84 -0.91
CA VAL A 61 13.62 7.83 0.01
C VAL A 61 14.53 7.17 1.05
N ASP A 62 14.12 6.03 1.62
CA ASP A 62 14.93 5.26 2.57
C ASP A 62 16.22 4.69 1.95
N GLN A 63 16.20 4.47 0.62
CA GLN A 63 17.38 4.09 -0.15
C GLN A 63 18.21 5.30 -0.64
N GLY A 64 17.85 6.52 -0.25
CA GLY A 64 18.56 7.74 -0.60
C GLY A 64 18.24 8.26 -2.01
N LEU A 65 17.12 7.86 -2.58
CA LEU A 65 16.61 8.34 -3.88
C LEU A 65 15.44 9.30 -3.68
N ASP A 66 15.40 10.36 -4.46
CA ASP A 66 14.23 11.24 -4.55
C ASP A 66 13.32 10.74 -5.68
N PRO A 67 12.10 10.26 -5.37
CA PRO A 67 11.17 9.75 -6.39
C PRO A 67 10.72 10.81 -7.38
N GLN A 68 10.91 12.10 -7.08
CA GLN A 68 10.50 13.19 -7.96
C GLN A 68 11.60 13.63 -8.94
N THR A 69 12.86 13.37 -8.62
CA THR A 69 13.99 13.91 -9.38
C THR A 69 15.00 12.86 -9.84
N ASP A 70 15.16 11.76 -9.12
CA ASP A 70 16.17 10.73 -9.42
C ASP A 70 15.67 9.66 -10.41
N LEU A 71 14.35 9.53 -10.60
CA LEU A 71 13.72 8.55 -11.49
C LEU A 71 12.63 9.22 -12.35
N GLU A 72 12.25 8.54 -13.44
CA GLU A 72 11.01 8.84 -14.16
C GLU A 72 9.91 7.93 -13.63
N VAL A 73 9.04 8.45 -12.76
CA VAL A 73 7.92 7.69 -12.18
C VAL A 73 6.70 7.83 -13.07
N LEU A 74 6.17 6.69 -13.54
CA LEU A 74 4.96 6.60 -14.37
C LEU A 74 3.82 5.98 -13.55
N MET A 75 2.72 6.71 -13.40
CA MET A 75 1.49 6.22 -12.77
C MET A 75 0.65 5.50 -13.82
N LEU A 76 0.66 4.16 -13.80
CA LEU A 76 0.08 3.33 -14.85
C LEU A 76 -1.17 2.54 -14.40
N GLY A 77 -1.61 2.71 -13.14
CA GLY A 77 -2.74 1.97 -12.60
C GLY A 77 -2.57 0.47 -12.80
N ASP A 78 -3.59 -0.22 -13.25
CA ASP A 78 -3.58 -1.68 -13.45
C ASP A 78 -2.59 -2.18 -14.53
N ALA A 79 -1.97 -1.27 -15.31
CA ALA A 79 -1.02 -1.63 -16.38
C ALA A 79 0.44 -1.71 -15.91
N GLU A 80 0.74 -1.37 -14.67
CA GLU A 80 2.08 -1.17 -14.14
C GLU A 80 2.98 -2.43 -14.24
N LEU A 81 2.48 -3.59 -13.81
CA LEU A 81 3.22 -4.86 -13.85
C LEU A 81 3.36 -5.40 -15.29
N GLN A 82 2.36 -5.15 -16.14
CA GLN A 82 2.46 -5.50 -17.55
C GLN A 82 3.53 -4.65 -18.26
N ALA A 83 3.67 -3.38 -17.90
CA ALA A 83 4.74 -2.51 -18.40
C ALA A 83 6.13 -3.02 -18.00
N LEU A 84 6.30 -3.50 -16.76
CA LEU A 84 7.55 -4.15 -16.31
C LEU A 84 7.83 -5.41 -17.16
N LYS A 85 6.85 -6.28 -17.32
CA LYS A 85 6.95 -7.51 -18.11
C LYS A 85 7.38 -7.24 -19.54
N ASN A 86 6.79 -6.24 -20.19
CA ASN A 86 7.09 -5.88 -21.56
C ASN A 86 8.46 -5.21 -21.73
N GLY A 87 9.04 -4.69 -20.64
CA GLY A 87 10.25 -3.88 -20.67
C GLY A 87 10.02 -2.42 -21.03
N ASP A 88 8.76 -1.96 -20.93
CA ASP A 88 8.39 -0.55 -21.14
C ASP A 88 8.90 0.32 -19.99
N VAL A 89 9.10 -0.29 -18.79
CA VAL A 89 9.74 0.32 -17.63
C VAL A 89 10.85 -0.58 -17.10
N ASN A 90 11.78 0.00 -16.34
CA ASN A 90 12.95 -0.69 -15.79
C ASN A 90 12.67 -1.34 -14.43
N ALA A 91 11.76 -0.73 -13.65
CA ALA A 91 11.36 -1.17 -12.34
C ALA A 91 9.86 -0.97 -12.13
N TRP A 92 9.33 -1.65 -11.14
CA TRP A 92 7.95 -1.53 -10.67
C TRP A 92 7.95 -1.37 -9.15
N GLY A 93 7.09 -0.49 -8.64
CA GLY A 93 6.84 -0.30 -7.21
C GLY A 93 5.38 -0.51 -6.88
N GLY A 94 5.08 -1.46 -5.98
CA GLY A 94 3.70 -1.78 -5.64
C GLY A 94 3.55 -2.74 -4.47
N SER A 95 2.34 -3.27 -4.30
CA SER A 95 1.98 -4.20 -3.23
C SER A 95 2.62 -5.58 -3.45
N TYR A 96 3.20 -6.17 -2.40
CA TYR A 96 3.69 -7.55 -2.46
C TYR A 96 2.58 -8.54 -2.85
N ILE A 97 1.34 -8.31 -2.43
CA ILE A 97 0.20 -9.14 -2.79
C ILE A 97 -0.06 -9.12 -4.32
N ASP A 98 0.06 -7.96 -4.95
CA ASP A 98 -0.13 -7.83 -6.40
C ASP A 98 1.05 -8.44 -7.17
N TYR A 99 2.26 -8.34 -6.62
CA TYR A 99 3.43 -9.03 -7.12
C TYR A 99 3.26 -10.57 -7.12
N GLU A 100 2.82 -11.16 -6.00
CA GLU A 100 2.56 -12.60 -5.91
C GLU A 100 1.50 -13.05 -6.93
N ARG A 101 0.40 -12.30 -7.05
CA ARG A 101 -0.66 -12.56 -8.03
C ARG A 101 -0.17 -12.47 -9.48
N PHE A 102 0.68 -11.51 -9.75
CA PHE A 102 1.30 -11.36 -11.08
C PHE A 102 2.16 -12.58 -11.39
N LEU A 103 3.04 -13.01 -10.47
CA LEU A 103 3.85 -14.22 -10.69
C LEU A 103 2.99 -15.46 -10.93
N GLU A 104 1.93 -15.65 -10.15
CA GLU A 104 0.99 -16.77 -10.31
C GLU A 104 0.30 -16.71 -11.68
N ALA A 105 -0.24 -15.56 -12.06
CA ALA A 105 -0.96 -15.37 -13.33
C ALA A 105 -0.06 -15.60 -14.55
N GLU A 106 1.21 -15.23 -14.47
CA GLU A 106 2.19 -15.38 -15.54
C GLU A 106 2.91 -16.74 -15.54
N GLY A 107 2.74 -17.55 -14.48
CA GLY A 107 3.52 -18.77 -14.26
C GLY A 107 5.01 -18.48 -14.11
N ALA A 108 5.36 -17.27 -13.62
CA ALA A 108 6.72 -16.80 -13.45
C ALA A 108 7.25 -17.14 -12.05
N GLN A 109 8.57 -17.07 -11.90
CA GLN A 109 9.24 -17.24 -10.62
C GLN A 109 9.74 -15.90 -10.09
N GLU A 110 9.94 -15.79 -8.79
CA GLU A 110 10.56 -14.63 -8.16
C GLU A 110 11.95 -14.31 -8.75
N SER A 111 12.68 -15.35 -9.19
CA SER A 111 13.95 -15.18 -9.89
C SER A 111 13.85 -14.48 -11.24
N ASP A 112 12.67 -14.43 -11.88
CA ASP A 112 12.44 -13.74 -13.13
C ASP A 112 12.21 -12.24 -12.93
N TYR A 113 11.65 -11.90 -11.75
CA TYR A 113 11.33 -10.54 -11.32
C TYR A 113 11.82 -10.27 -9.89
N PRO A 114 13.14 -10.29 -9.64
CA PRO A 114 13.66 -10.15 -8.28
C PRO A 114 13.21 -8.85 -7.60
N ILE A 115 12.83 -8.98 -6.33
CA ILE A 115 12.59 -7.85 -5.45
C ILE A 115 13.92 -7.20 -5.12
N LEU A 116 14.06 -5.93 -5.48
CA LEU A 116 15.25 -5.13 -5.21
C LEU A 116 15.22 -4.53 -3.81
N PHE A 117 14.04 -4.06 -3.40
CA PHE A 117 13.80 -3.49 -2.08
C PHE A 117 12.42 -3.89 -1.56
N GLU A 118 12.36 -4.09 -0.26
CA GLU A 118 11.16 -4.42 0.50
C GLU A 118 10.92 -3.33 1.56
N GLY A 119 9.69 -2.88 1.70
CA GLY A 119 9.28 -1.89 2.68
C GLY A 119 8.78 -2.53 3.97
N GLU A 120 8.50 -1.70 4.95
CA GLU A 120 7.86 -2.13 6.20
C GLU A 120 6.39 -2.52 5.97
N MET A 121 5.83 -3.29 6.91
CA MET A 121 4.41 -3.62 6.93
C MET A 121 3.58 -2.34 6.95
N LEU A 122 2.63 -2.24 6.04
CA LEU A 122 1.71 -1.12 5.95
C LEU A 122 0.57 -1.26 6.96
N PRO A 123 0.02 -0.13 7.45
CA PRO A 123 -1.12 -0.17 8.35
C PRO A 123 -2.34 -0.83 7.71
N SER A 124 -3.13 -1.45 8.56
CA SER A 124 -4.35 -2.17 8.22
C SER A 124 -5.46 -1.26 7.67
N ASP A 125 -6.45 -1.84 7.00
CA ASP A 125 -7.63 -1.11 6.51
C ASP A 125 -8.48 -0.62 7.68
N VAL A 126 -8.61 0.70 7.80
CA VAL A 126 -9.22 1.36 8.95
C VAL A 126 -10.74 1.46 8.85
N LEU A 127 -11.43 1.17 9.95
CA LEU A 127 -12.82 1.52 10.17
C LEU A 127 -12.89 2.79 11.04
N MET A 128 -13.67 3.75 10.59
CA MET A 128 -13.75 5.07 11.20
C MET A 128 -15.16 5.40 11.60
N ALA A 129 -15.30 6.04 12.76
CA ALA A 129 -16.54 6.60 13.25
C ALA A 129 -16.55 8.13 13.09
N SER A 130 -17.69 8.71 12.71
CA SER A 130 -17.87 10.16 12.82
C SER A 130 -17.70 10.60 14.26
N LYS A 131 -17.03 11.73 14.50
CA LYS A 131 -16.95 12.33 15.85
C LYS A 131 -18.31 12.68 16.45
N ASN A 132 -19.35 12.78 15.61
CA ASN A 132 -20.72 13.11 16.05
C ASN A 132 -21.51 11.87 16.53
N LEU A 133 -20.95 10.65 16.37
CA LEU A 133 -21.54 9.45 16.93
C LEU A 133 -21.35 9.43 18.46
N ASP A 134 -22.36 8.90 19.16
CA ASP A 134 -22.25 8.64 20.59
C ASP A 134 -21.08 7.67 20.84
N PRO A 135 -20.08 8.03 21.67
CA PRO A 135 -18.98 7.15 21.99
C PRO A 135 -19.40 5.78 22.56
N ALA A 136 -20.53 5.73 23.30
CA ALA A 136 -21.08 4.48 23.81
C ALA A 136 -21.56 3.57 22.67
N LEU A 137 -22.13 4.13 21.62
CA LEU A 137 -22.52 3.36 20.42
C LEU A 137 -21.29 2.83 19.68
N VAL A 138 -20.22 3.64 19.55
CA VAL A 138 -18.96 3.20 18.93
C VAL A 138 -18.35 2.03 19.72
N THR A 139 -18.35 2.12 21.05
CA THR A 139 -17.89 1.03 21.93
C THR A 139 -18.73 -0.24 21.72
N GLU A 140 -20.05 -0.12 21.72
CA GLU A 140 -20.95 -1.27 21.50
C GLU A 140 -20.73 -1.93 20.13
N ILE A 141 -20.56 -1.13 19.07
CA ILE A 141 -20.24 -1.64 17.72
C ILE A 141 -18.90 -2.39 17.74
N THR A 142 -17.88 -1.79 18.35
CA THR A 142 -16.54 -2.39 18.46
C THR A 142 -16.59 -3.76 19.14
N GLU A 143 -17.25 -3.84 20.31
CA GLU A 143 -17.40 -5.08 21.06
C GLU A 143 -18.13 -6.16 20.26
N LYS A 144 -19.23 -5.78 19.57
CA LYS A 144 -20.01 -6.72 18.74
C LYS A 144 -19.22 -7.18 17.52
N MET A 145 -18.46 -6.31 16.88
CA MET A 145 -17.63 -6.68 15.74
C MET A 145 -16.52 -7.65 16.16
N LEU A 146 -15.81 -7.36 17.24
CA LEU A 146 -14.77 -8.25 17.78
C LEU A 146 -15.34 -9.60 18.21
N ALA A 147 -16.52 -9.63 18.86
CA ALA A 147 -17.17 -10.87 19.29
C ALA A 147 -17.63 -11.74 18.11
N ASN A 148 -17.79 -11.18 16.92
CA ASN A 148 -18.26 -11.87 15.72
C ASN A 148 -17.24 -11.81 14.58
N GLN A 149 -15.96 -11.57 14.87
CA GLN A 149 -14.95 -11.32 13.85
C GLN A 149 -14.84 -12.44 12.80
N ASP A 150 -14.88 -13.70 13.23
CA ASP A 150 -14.76 -14.85 12.30
C ASP A 150 -15.88 -14.86 11.26
N ALA A 151 -17.12 -14.58 11.70
CA ALA A 151 -18.27 -14.50 10.80
C ALA A 151 -18.18 -13.28 9.86
N LEU A 152 -17.68 -12.14 10.36
CA LEU A 152 -17.48 -10.94 9.55
C LEU A 152 -16.39 -11.16 8.49
N ILE A 153 -15.23 -11.70 8.87
CA ILE A 153 -14.14 -11.99 7.94
C ILE A 153 -14.59 -13.04 6.91
N ALA A 154 -15.29 -14.09 7.33
CA ALA A 154 -15.83 -15.08 6.41
C ALA A 154 -16.82 -14.45 5.41
N ALA A 155 -17.67 -13.53 5.86
CA ALA A 155 -18.60 -12.81 4.97
C ALA A 155 -17.86 -11.91 3.98
N ILE A 156 -16.84 -11.17 4.42
CA ILE A 156 -16.01 -10.32 3.56
C ILE A 156 -15.29 -11.16 2.50
N THR A 157 -14.65 -12.25 2.91
CA THR A 157 -13.84 -13.12 2.03
C THR A 157 -14.68 -14.07 1.15
N SER A 158 -16.01 -14.11 1.34
CA SER A 158 -16.91 -14.81 0.43
C SER A 158 -17.00 -14.14 -0.96
N VAL A 159 -16.52 -12.92 -1.09
CA VAL A 159 -16.45 -12.16 -2.34
C VAL A 159 -15.02 -12.25 -2.90
N ASP A 160 -14.88 -12.70 -4.15
CA ASP A 160 -13.56 -12.94 -4.78
C ASP A 160 -12.63 -11.71 -4.73
N ALA A 161 -13.17 -10.51 -4.94
CA ALA A 161 -12.39 -9.27 -4.86
C ALA A 161 -11.79 -8.99 -3.48
N ASN A 162 -12.28 -9.66 -2.44
CA ASN A 162 -11.86 -9.47 -1.05
C ASN A 162 -10.94 -10.59 -0.53
N GLN A 163 -10.41 -11.45 -1.40
CA GLN A 163 -9.49 -12.52 -1.01
C GLN A 163 -8.22 -12.02 -0.30
N LYS A 164 -7.86 -10.76 -0.50
CA LYS A 164 -6.78 -10.06 0.24
C LYS A 164 -6.98 -10.04 1.76
N PHE A 165 -8.17 -10.32 2.26
CA PHE A 165 -8.50 -10.39 3.68
C PHE A 165 -8.55 -11.81 4.24
N VAL A 166 -8.18 -12.82 3.47
CA VAL A 166 -8.06 -14.20 3.98
C VAL A 166 -6.95 -14.23 5.04
N GLY A 167 -7.27 -14.76 6.23
CA GLY A 167 -6.35 -14.76 7.36
C GLY A 167 -6.25 -13.43 8.14
N SER A 168 -7.14 -12.48 7.83
CA SER A 168 -7.23 -11.20 8.56
C SER A 168 -7.86 -11.37 9.94
N GLU A 169 -7.61 -10.36 10.78
CA GLU A 169 -8.22 -10.18 12.10
C GLU A 169 -8.75 -8.76 12.24
N LEU A 170 -9.72 -8.56 13.13
CA LEU A 170 -10.11 -7.23 13.58
C LEU A 170 -9.25 -6.83 14.77
N VAL A 171 -8.63 -5.66 14.68
CA VAL A 171 -7.77 -5.11 15.74
C VAL A 171 -8.21 -3.70 16.13
N ALA A 172 -8.10 -3.38 17.41
CA ALA A 172 -8.30 -2.00 17.87
C ALA A 172 -7.14 -1.15 17.37
N VAL A 173 -7.44 0.07 16.91
CA VAL A 173 -6.45 0.99 16.38
C VAL A 173 -6.70 2.42 16.89
N GLN A 174 -5.66 3.21 16.84
CA GLN A 174 -5.65 4.63 17.16
C GLN A 174 -4.96 5.43 16.05
N ASP A 175 -5.09 6.73 16.05
CA ASP A 175 -4.58 7.61 15.00
C ASP A 175 -3.07 7.49 14.79
N SER A 176 -2.28 7.32 15.86
CA SER A 176 -0.82 7.16 15.79
C SER A 176 -0.36 5.88 15.08
N ASP A 177 -1.20 4.86 14.95
CA ASP A 177 -0.85 3.63 14.25
C ASP A 177 -0.70 3.85 12.73
N TYR A 178 -1.09 5.04 12.25
CA TYR A 178 -1.01 5.49 10.86
C TYR A 178 0.09 6.54 10.62
N ASP A 179 1.03 6.73 11.55
CA ASP A 179 2.11 7.71 11.40
C ASP A 179 3.04 7.37 10.24
N SER A 180 3.28 6.08 9.95
CA SER A 180 4.03 5.64 8.77
C SER A 180 3.42 6.10 7.45
N ILE A 181 2.09 6.25 7.38
CA ILE A 181 1.41 6.81 6.20
C ILE A 181 1.72 8.30 6.07
N ARG A 182 1.77 9.05 7.18
CA ARG A 182 2.17 10.47 7.17
C ARG A 182 3.60 10.65 6.68
N GLU A 183 4.52 9.78 7.11
CA GLU A 183 5.90 9.77 6.63
C GLU A 183 5.97 9.46 5.13
N SER A 184 5.16 8.52 4.64
CA SER A 184 5.08 8.19 3.21
C SER A 184 4.56 9.37 2.37
N TYR A 185 3.59 10.15 2.88
CA TYR A 185 3.16 11.41 2.25
C TYR A 185 4.30 12.44 2.18
N GLN A 186 5.10 12.54 3.24
CA GLN A 186 6.26 13.43 3.26
C GLN A 186 7.30 13.01 2.20
N ALA A 187 7.47 11.71 1.95
CA ALA A 187 8.36 11.19 0.93
C ALA A 187 8.00 11.68 -0.49
N ILE A 188 6.73 11.98 -0.76
CA ILE A 188 6.26 12.58 -2.02
C ILE A 188 6.10 14.10 -1.95
N GLY A 189 6.67 14.76 -0.93
CA GLY A 189 6.67 16.23 -0.77
C GLY A 189 5.39 16.80 -0.14
N VAL A 190 4.46 15.98 0.34
CA VAL A 190 3.23 16.42 1.00
C VAL A 190 3.47 16.59 2.50
N ASN A 191 3.55 17.84 2.97
CA ASN A 191 3.81 18.15 4.38
C ASN A 191 2.57 18.65 5.13
N GLU A 192 1.52 19.05 4.42
CA GLU A 192 0.25 19.49 4.97
C GLU A 192 -0.87 18.58 4.46
N PHE A 193 -1.65 17.99 5.38
CA PHE A 193 -2.70 17.02 5.05
C PHE A 193 -4.07 17.71 4.92
N THR A 194 -4.13 18.83 4.19
CA THR A 194 -5.32 19.65 4.01
C THR A 194 -6.10 19.32 2.73
N GLU A 195 -5.43 18.72 1.74
CA GLU A 195 -6.00 18.33 0.45
C GLU A 195 -5.80 16.83 0.19
N PHE A 196 -6.63 16.24 -0.67
CA PHE A 196 -6.39 14.90 -1.16
C PHE A 196 -5.28 14.91 -2.20
N VAL A 197 -4.44 13.89 -2.17
CA VAL A 197 -3.39 13.71 -3.18
C VAL A 197 -4.05 13.26 -4.48
N GLY A 198 -3.77 13.98 -5.57
CA GLY A 198 -4.34 13.69 -6.89
C GLY A 198 -5.61 14.48 -7.23
N ASP A 199 -6.06 15.43 -6.38
CA ASP A 199 -7.12 16.38 -6.69
C ASP A 199 -6.60 17.54 -7.59
#